data_aef90bcd0a9e59145b50c8edcd320931
#
_entry.id   aef90bcd0a9e59145b50c8edcd320931
#
_cell.length_a   1.000
_cell.length_b   1.000
_cell.length_c   1.000
_cell.angle_alpha   90.00
_cell.angle_beta   90.00
_cell.angle_gamma   90.00
#
_symmetry.space_group_name_H-M   'P 1'
#
loop_
_entity.id
_entity.type
_entity.pdbx_description
1 polymer ?
#
loop_
_entity_poly.entity_id
_entity_poly.type
_entity_poly.pdbx_seq_one_letter_code
_entity_poly.pdbx_strand_id
1 'polypeptide(L)'
;LGLVGESGSGKSTVGNAIINLIDEPGKVSNGSVILGDLNIHENSESIIKYRGNKIGLIFQDPQTSLNPILTVGEQLIETIQTHLQVSKEEAKNKSINLLKEVGIKDAEKRFDNYPHQFSGGMRQRVVISLALCCEPELLIADEPTTALDVSIQSQILELIKRLTKERNLAVILITHDMGVIAETTDRVAVMKSGDLVEIGITKKVLTNPQKNYTKSLVSSVPPTNKKISRFVIIENENKENKSNNIKILNRWQKREINSQNLVQVKNLSKSFDDNFFTENSKNSVMAVNDVSFEIKEGETFGLVGESGSGKSTIAKMIVNLFKPSSGDIFFDEVCITKIN
;
A
#
# COMPACT_ATOMS: atom_id res chain seq x y z
N LEU A 1 16.34 3.31 6.51
CA LEU A 1 16.83 2.20 5.70
C LEU A 1 15.68 1.61 4.88
N GLY A 2 15.85 1.50 3.56
CA GLY A 2 14.96 0.74 2.69
C GLY A 2 15.39 -0.72 2.59
N LEU A 3 14.45 -1.64 2.65
CA LEU A 3 14.67 -3.07 2.42
C LEU A 3 13.87 -3.48 1.19
N VAL A 4 14.54 -3.84 0.10
CA VAL A 4 13.93 -4.05 -1.22
C VAL A 4 14.33 -5.40 -1.81
N GLY A 5 13.47 -5.96 -2.65
CA GLY A 5 13.66 -7.23 -3.36
C GLY A 5 12.34 -7.80 -3.85
N GLU A 6 12.39 -8.87 -4.61
CA GLU A 6 11.20 -9.55 -5.11
C GLU A 6 10.31 -10.08 -3.97
N SER A 7 9.05 -10.37 -4.29
CA SER A 7 8.17 -11.07 -3.36
C SER A 7 8.79 -12.42 -2.96
N GLY A 8 8.71 -12.78 -1.68
CA GLY A 8 9.35 -14.00 -1.16
C GLY A 8 10.86 -13.90 -0.91
N SER A 9 11.51 -12.74 -1.07
CA SER A 9 12.95 -12.58 -0.79
C SER A 9 13.33 -12.53 0.69
N GLY A 10 12.35 -12.62 1.61
CA GLY A 10 12.61 -12.66 3.06
C GLY A 10 12.52 -11.30 3.78
N LYS A 11 12.11 -10.21 3.11
CA LYS A 11 12.05 -8.86 3.69
C LYS A 11 11.16 -8.78 4.95
N SER A 12 9.91 -9.22 4.83
CA SER A 12 8.97 -9.24 5.97
C SER A 12 9.45 -10.16 7.09
N THR A 13 10.10 -11.27 6.74
CA THR A 13 10.73 -12.19 7.71
C THR A 13 11.82 -11.47 8.51
N VAL A 14 12.65 -10.64 7.88
CA VAL A 14 13.64 -9.80 8.58
C VAL A 14 12.94 -8.81 9.51
N GLY A 15 11.88 -8.13 9.06
CA GLY A 15 11.07 -7.24 9.91
C GLY A 15 10.53 -7.95 11.14
N ASN A 16 9.93 -9.13 10.95
CA ASN A 16 9.39 -9.95 12.03
C ASN A 16 10.51 -10.50 12.96
N ALA A 17 11.68 -10.84 12.42
CA ALA A 17 12.82 -11.27 13.21
C ALA A 17 13.32 -10.17 14.15
N ILE A 18 13.36 -8.90 13.69
CA ILE A 18 13.77 -7.76 14.51
C ILE A 18 12.93 -7.60 15.77
N ILE A 19 11.64 -7.92 15.69
CA ILE A 19 10.72 -7.82 16.82
C ILE A 19 10.39 -9.16 17.46
N ASN A 20 11.08 -10.22 17.05
CA ASN A 20 10.87 -11.61 17.49
C ASN A 20 9.39 -12.07 17.34
N LEU A 21 8.79 -11.82 16.17
CA LEU A 21 7.44 -12.25 15.77
C LEU A 21 7.51 -13.22 14.58
N ILE A 22 8.42 -14.18 14.63
CA ILE A 22 8.45 -15.27 13.65
C ILE A 22 7.50 -16.36 14.14
N ASP A 23 6.56 -16.76 13.30
CA ASP A 23 5.59 -17.82 13.61
C ASP A 23 6.30 -19.19 13.78
N GLU A 24 5.86 -19.96 14.77
CA GLU A 24 6.33 -21.32 14.97
C GLU A 24 5.95 -22.23 13.77
N PRO A 25 6.83 -23.14 13.33
CA PRO A 25 8.07 -23.59 13.97
C PRO A 25 9.32 -22.76 13.60
N GLY A 26 9.15 -21.59 12.94
CA GLY A 26 10.26 -20.72 12.58
C GLY A 26 10.98 -20.15 13.80
N LYS A 27 12.29 -19.98 13.68
CA LYS A 27 13.13 -19.34 14.70
C LYS A 27 14.37 -18.71 14.08
N VAL A 28 14.92 -17.70 14.73
CA VAL A 28 16.26 -17.19 14.40
C VAL A 28 17.28 -18.22 14.86
N SER A 29 17.95 -18.88 13.91
CA SER A 29 18.92 -19.94 14.19
C SER A 29 20.30 -19.39 14.52
N ASN A 30 20.69 -18.28 13.92
CA ASN A 30 22.00 -17.62 14.10
C ASN A 30 21.87 -16.10 13.94
N GLY A 31 22.84 -15.39 14.52
CA GLY A 31 22.91 -13.94 14.47
C GLY A 31 22.27 -13.28 15.70
N SER A 32 22.33 -11.97 15.74
CA SER A 32 21.79 -11.16 16.82
C SER A 32 21.10 -9.91 16.27
N VAL A 33 20.08 -9.46 16.97
CA VAL A 33 19.45 -8.16 16.75
C VAL A 33 19.66 -7.33 18.00
N ILE A 34 20.35 -6.21 17.85
CA ILE A 34 20.73 -5.32 18.96
C ILE A 34 19.97 -4.02 18.82
N LEU A 35 19.21 -3.65 19.84
CA LEU A 35 18.52 -2.37 19.97
C LEU A 35 19.09 -1.64 21.20
N GLY A 36 19.86 -0.57 20.97
CA GLY A 36 20.67 0.02 22.03
C GLY A 36 21.66 -1.02 22.59
N ASP A 37 21.57 -1.31 23.88
CA ASP A 37 22.40 -2.31 24.56
C ASP A 37 21.70 -3.70 24.69
N LEU A 38 20.47 -3.84 24.20
CA LEU A 38 19.69 -5.06 24.34
C LEU A 38 19.86 -5.97 23.13
N ASN A 39 20.30 -7.22 23.36
CA ASN A 39 20.18 -8.30 22.38
C ASN A 39 18.78 -8.94 22.48
N ILE A 40 17.96 -8.69 21.46
CA ILE A 40 16.54 -9.07 21.44
C ILE A 40 16.33 -10.59 21.52
N HIS A 41 17.22 -11.38 20.92
CA HIS A 41 17.06 -12.85 20.87
C HIS A 41 17.57 -13.58 22.10
N GLU A 42 18.47 -12.97 22.86
CA GLU A 42 18.96 -13.55 24.12
C GLU A 42 17.97 -13.35 25.27
N ASN A 43 17.10 -12.36 25.17
CA ASN A 43 16.12 -12.01 26.21
C ASN A 43 14.73 -11.82 25.64
N SER A 44 14.08 -12.92 25.30
CA SER A 44 12.76 -12.95 24.66
C SER A 44 11.64 -12.27 25.50
N GLU A 45 11.75 -12.27 26.83
CA GLU A 45 10.77 -11.58 27.69
C GLU A 45 10.91 -10.05 27.60
N SER A 46 12.13 -9.55 27.42
CA SER A 46 12.37 -8.11 27.31
C SER A 46 11.78 -7.52 26.05
N ILE A 47 11.78 -8.24 24.93
CA ILE A 47 11.23 -7.72 23.66
C ILE A 47 9.74 -7.39 23.74
N ILE A 48 8.97 -8.11 24.57
CA ILE A 48 7.55 -7.84 24.79
C ILE A 48 7.33 -6.39 25.26
N LYS A 49 8.21 -5.88 26.12
CA LYS A 49 8.15 -4.50 26.64
C LYS A 49 8.56 -3.46 25.59
N TYR A 50 9.31 -3.85 24.57
CA TYR A 50 9.77 -2.95 23.51
C TYR A 50 8.77 -2.86 22.35
N ARG A 51 8.02 -3.95 22.07
CA ARG A 51 6.96 -3.95 21.05
C ARG A 51 5.88 -2.95 21.44
N GLY A 52 5.48 -2.11 20.49
CA GLY A 52 4.47 -1.06 20.70
C GLY A 52 4.96 0.14 21.52
N ASN A 53 6.06 0.02 22.28
CA ASN A 53 6.66 1.11 23.05
C ASN A 53 7.87 1.72 22.31
N LYS A 54 8.98 0.95 22.23
CA LYS A 54 10.21 1.41 21.59
C LYS A 54 10.28 1.08 20.10
N ILE A 55 9.55 0.07 19.68
CA ILE A 55 9.46 -0.37 18.29
C ILE A 55 7.99 -0.32 17.86
N GLY A 56 7.68 0.55 16.90
CA GLY A 56 6.40 0.56 16.20
C GLY A 56 6.43 -0.31 14.95
N LEU A 57 5.32 -0.94 14.62
CA LEU A 57 5.17 -1.78 13.43
C LEU A 57 3.94 -1.38 12.63
N ILE A 58 4.11 -1.19 11.33
CA ILE A 58 3.05 -1.04 10.35
C ILE A 58 3.04 -2.33 9.53
N PHE A 59 1.96 -3.10 9.63
CA PHE A 59 1.75 -4.32 8.85
C PHE A 59 1.29 -4.00 7.42
N GLN A 60 1.48 -4.96 6.52
CA GLN A 60 1.18 -4.84 5.08
C GLN A 60 -0.30 -4.52 4.79
N ASP A 61 -1.25 -5.10 5.54
CA ASP A 61 -2.68 -4.90 5.31
C ASP A 61 -3.32 -4.09 6.45
N PRO A 62 -3.79 -2.87 6.19
CA PRO A 62 -4.48 -2.05 7.19
C PRO A 62 -5.84 -2.61 7.61
N GLN A 63 -6.45 -3.54 6.83
CA GLN A 63 -7.74 -4.13 7.17
C GLN A 63 -7.60 -5.16 8.29
N THR A 64 -6.53 -5.94 8.28
CA THR A 64 -6.24 -6.95 9.29
C THR A 64 -5.53 -6.38 10.51
N SER A 65 -4.95 -5.18 10.40
CA SER A 65 -4.23 -4.49 11.48
C SER A 65 -5.14 -3.84 12.52
N LEU A 66 -6.42 -3.63 12.19
CA LEU A 66 -7.40 -2.99 13.07
C LEU A 66 -8.47 -3.99 13.50
N ASN A 67 -8.80 -4.00 14.80
CA ASN A 67 -9.91 -4.80 15.30
C ASN A 67 -11.24 -4.19 14.83
N PRO A 68 -12.06 -4.90 14.02
CA PRO A 68 -13.27 -4.32 13.43
C PRO A 68 -14.41 -4.06 14.42
N ILE A 69 -14.37 -4.69 15.61
CA ILE A 69 -15.42 -4.56 16.65
C ILE A 69 -15.10 -3.51 17.71
N LEU A 70 -13.91 -2.91 17.68
CA LEU A 70 -13.52 -1.79 18.55
C LEU A 70 -13.47 -0.50 17.76
N THR A 71 -13.80 0.61 18.41
CA THR A 71 -13.60 1.94 17.80
C THR A 71 -12.11 2.27 17.66
N VAL A 72 -11.79 3.19 16.78
CA VAL A 72 -10.40 3.66 16.60
C VAL A 72 -9.85 4.25 17.90
N GLY A 73 -10.68 4.99 18.64
CA GLY A 73 -10.29 5.58 19.91
C GLY A 73 -10.00 4.54 21.00
N GLU A 74 -10.83 3.50 21.11
CA GLU A 74 -10.59 2.41 22.05
C GLU A 74 -9.27 1.72 21.81
N GLN A 75 -8.94 1.39 20.55
CA GLN A 75 -7.69 0.73 20.20
C GLN A 75 -6.46 1.62 20.50
N LEU A 76 -6.55 2.92 20.25
CA LEU A 76 -5.47 3.86 20.59
C LEU A 76 -5.29 4.00 22.11
N ILE A 77 -6.38 4.15 22.86
CA ILE A 77 -6.33 4.24 24.34
C ILE A 77 -5.73 2.96 24.93
N GLU A 78 -6.20 1.80 24.49
CA GLU A 78 -5.71 0.49 24.96
C GLU A 78 -4.20 0.38 24.74
N THR A 79 -3.72 0.70 23.53
CA THR A 79 -2.29 0.66 23.20
C THR A 79 -1.49 1.61 24.09
N ILE A 80 -1.95 2.86 24.23
CA ILE A 80 -1.28 3.87 25.06
C ILE A 80 -1.21 3.44 26.51
N GLN A 81 -2.33 2.99 27.09
CA GLN A 81 -2.39 2.58 28.51
C GLN A 81 -1.62 1.30 28.80
N THR A 82 -1.50 0.39 27.81
CA THR A 82 -0.71 -0.83 27.96
C THR A 82 0.78 -0.52 28.11
N HIS A 83 1.27 0.52 27.46
CA HIS A 83 2.70 0.82 27.42
C HIS A 83 3.12 2.04 28.23
N LEU A 84 2.18 2.97 28.50
CA LEU A 84 2.45 4.21 29.22
C LEU A 84 1.58 4.29 30.47
N GLN A 85 2.17 4.76 31.57
CA GLN A 85 1.44 4.98 32.84
C GLN A 85 0.70 6.33 32.78
N VAL A 86 -0.40 6.38 32.01
CA VAL A 86 -1.22 7.59 31.85
C VAL A 86 -2.69 7.32 32.14
N SER A 87 -3.41 8.36 32.55
CA SER A 87 -4.86 8.28 32.73
C SER A 87 -5.59 8.04 31.40
N LYS A 88 -6.82 7.54 31.46
CA LYS A 88 -7.65 7.35 30.26
C LYS A 88 -7.91 8.67 29.52
N GLU A 89 -8.06 9.76 30.27
CA GLU A 89 -8.29 11.10 29.70
C GLU A 89 -7.04 11.60 28.96
N GLU A 90 -5.86 11.45 29.54
CA GLU A 90 -4.58 11.78 28.88
C GLU A 90 -4.35 10.92 27.63
N ALA A 91 -4.63 9.60 27.70
CA ALA A 91 -4.56 8.71 26.56
C ALA A 91 -5.51 9.14 25.44
N LYS A 92 -6.75 9.54 25.78
CA LYS A 92 -7.73 10.06 24.82
C LYS A 92 -7.22 11.34 24.13
N ASN A 93 -6.73 12.31 24.89
CA ASN A 93 -6.22 13.57 24.37
C ASN A 93 -5.01 13.34 23.45
N LYS A 94 -4.07 12.47 23.86
CA LYS A 94 -2.92 12.07 23.05
C LYS A 94 -3.37 11.40 21.75
N SER A 95 -4.35 10.52 21.81
CA SER A 95 -4.92 9.82 20.64
C SER A 95 -5.54 10.79 19.63
N ILE A 96 -6.36 11.73 20.09
CA ILE A 96 -7.02 12.73 19.23
C ILE A 96 -5.96 13.63 18.55
N ASN A 97 -4.95 14.09 19.29
CA ASN A 97 -3.87 14.89 18.74
C ASN A 97 -3.10 14.12 17.68
N LEU A 98 -2.82 12.84 17.91
CA LEU A 98 -2.12 12.00 16.95
C LEU A 98 -2.94 11.75 15.68
N LEU A 99 -4.26 11.53 15.81
CA LEU A 99 -5.15 11.42 14.65
C LEU A 99 -5.17 12.71 13.80
N LYS A 100 -5.10 13.89 14.45
CA LYS A 100 -4.96 15.18 13.74
C LYS A 100 -3.61 15.27 13.01
N GLU A 101 -2.53 14.89 13.68
CA GLU A 101 -1.16 14.93 13.15
C GLU A 101 -1.00 14.06 11.91
N VAL A 102 -1.62 12.86 11.88
CA VAL A 102 -1.63 12.01 10.69
C VAL A 102 -2.63 12.47 9.62
N GLY A 103 -3.37 13.54 9.86
CA GLY A 103 -4.27 14.17 8.89
C GLY A 103 -5.67 13.55 8.81
N ILE A 104 -6.18 12.98 9.90
CA ILE A 104 -7.59 12.60 10.01
C ILE A 104 -8.42 13.87 10.26
N LYS A 105 -9.26 14.23 9.30
CA LYS A 105 -10.21 15.35 9.44
C LYS A 105 -11.29 15.00 10.49
N ASP A 106 -11.71 16.00 11.28
CA ASP A 106 -12.72 15.84 12.34
C ASP A 106 -12.35 14.71 13.33
N ALA A 107 -11.09 14.67 13.77
CA ALA A 107 -10.53 13.59 14.59
C ALA A 107 -11.37 13.31 15.85
N GLU A 108 -11.89 14.35 16.51
CA GLU A 108 -12.76 14.23 17.68
C GLU A 108 -14.04 13.45 17.40
N LYS A 109 -14.71 13.72 16.27
CA LYS A 109 -15.94 13.03 15.87
C LYS A 109 -15.66 11.61 15.41
N ARG A 110 -14.52 11.41 14.74
CA ARG A 110 -14.13 10.12 14.20
C ARG A 110 -13.46 9.20 15.20
N PHE A 111 -13.12 9.71 16.36
CA PHE A 111 -12.51 8.94 17.46
C PHE A 111 -13.35 7.74 17.87
N ASP A 112 -14.68 7.92 17.93
CA ASP A 112 -15.64 6.88 18.31
C ASP A 112 -16.15 6.06 17.10
N ASN A 113 -15.57 6.25 15.93
CA ASN A 113 -15.92 5.48 14.72
C ASN A 113 -15.18 4.14 14.68
N TYR A 114 -15.82 3.16 14.02
CA TYR A 114 -15.26 1.85 13.75
C TYR A 114 -14.39 1.84 12.48
N PRO A 115 -13.43 0.92 12.35
CA PRO A 115 -12.54 0.84 11.18
C PRO A 115 -13.26 0.78 9.83
N HIS A 116 -14.40 0.11 9.73
CA HIS A 116 -15.17 0.00 8.50
C HIS A 116 -15.77 1.33 8.01
N GLN A 117 -15.88 2.34 8.88
CA GLN A 117 -16.36 3.68 8.56
C GLN A 117 -15.26 4.60 7.98
N PHE A 118 -14.02 4.10 7.86
CA PHE A 118 -12.88 4.82 7.30
C PHE A 118 -12.55 4.31 5.89
N SER A 119 -12.11 5.21 5.00
CA SER A 119 -11.53 4.81 3.71
C SER A 119 -10.20 4.06 3.90
N GLY A 120 -9.70 3.39 2.87
CA GLY A 120 -8.42 2.67 2.92
C GLY A 120 -7.26 3.56 3.38
N GLY A 121 -7.11 4.74 2.79
CA GLY A 121 -6.08 5.70 3.19
C GLY A 121 -6.26 6.25 4.61
N MET A 122 -7.51 6.40 5.08
CA MET A 122 -7.76 6.80 6.47
C MET A 122 -7.43 5.67 7.44
N ARG A 123 -7.77 4.41 7.12
CA ARG A 123 -7.36 3.25 7.94
C ARG A 123 -5.84 3.16 8.05
N GLN A 124 -5.13 3.37 6.96
CA GLN A 124 -3.66 3.40 6.98
C GLN A 124 -3.12 4.50 7.91
N ARG A 125 -3.71 5.70 7.90
CA ARG A 125 -3.34 6.77 8.83
C ARG A 125 -3.61 6.39 10.31
N VAL A 126 -4.68 5.67 10.58
CA VAL A 126 -4.97 5.12 11.92
C VAL A 126 -3.93 4.07 12.32
N VAL A 127 -3.55 3.14 11.43
CA VAL A 127 -2.49 2.16 11.70
C VAL A 127 -1.14 2.85 11.96
N ILE A 128 -0.82 3.91 11.21
CA ILE A 128 0.36 4.74 11.49
C ILE A 128 0.25 5.39 12.88
N SER A 129 -0.94 5.89 13.26
CA SER A 129 -1.16 6.43 14.60
C SER A 129 -0.91 5.39 15.69
N LEU A 130 -1.43 4.18 15.54
CA LEU A 130 -1.18 3.09 16.48
C LEU A 130 0.31 2.76 16.60
N ALA A 131 1.02 2.69 15.48
CA ALA A 131 2.46 2.42 15.48
C ALA A 131 3.29 3.52 16.16
N LEU A 132 2.78 4.76 16.21
CA LEU A 132 3.50 5.94 16.73
C LEU A 132 3.01 6.44 18.08
N CYS A 133 1.93 5.87 18.64
CA CYS A 133 1.24 6.43 19.81
C CYS A 133 2.09 6.42 21.11
N CYS A 134 3.06 5.52 21.18
CA CYS A 134 4.01 5.44 22.31
C CYS A 134 5.37 6.09 22.03
N GLU A 135 5.50 6.87 20.94
CA GLU A 135 6.73 7.57 20.55
C GLU A 135 7.93 6.63 20.41
N PRO A 136 7.85 5.63 19.50
CA PRO A 136 8.90 4.64 19.34
C PRO A 136 10.21 5.28 18.83
N GLU A 137 11.33 4.58 19.08
CA GLU A 137 12.64 4.94 18.55
C GLU A 137 12.89 4.33 17.16
N LEU A 138 12.23 3.19 16.87
CA LEU A 138 12.28 2.48 15.59
C LEU A 138 10.87 2.23 15.06
N LEU A 139 10.65 2.54 13.79
CA LEU A 139 9.45 2.16 13.05
C LEU A 139 9.83 1.15 11.97
N ILE A 140 9.16 0.01 11.96
CA ILE A 140 9.23 -0.96 10.86
C ILE A 140 7.93 -0.80 10.06
N ALA A 141 8.05 -0.43 8.79
CA ALA A 141 6.92 -0.26 7.89
C ALA A 141 7.00 -1.32 6.78
N ASP A 142 6.18 -2.37 6.89
CA ASP A 142 6.13 -3.46 5.92
C ASP A 142 5.07 -3.15 4.86
N GLU A 143 5.52 -2.78 3.68
CA GLU A 143 4.69 -2.42 2.52
C GLU A 143 3.54 -1.44 2.86
N PRO A 144 3.81 -0.30 3.52
CA PRO A 144 2.79 0.54 4.14
C PRO A 144 1.82 1.19 3.15
N THR A 145 2.03 1.02 1.86
CA THR A 145 1.22 1.62 0.79
C THR A 145 0.62 0.61 -0.18
N THR A 146 0.86 -0.68 0.03
CA THR A 146 0.22 -1.76 -0.74
C THR A 146 -1.29 -1.68 -0.56
N ALA A 147 -2.06 -1.87 -1.61
CA ALA A 147 -3.52 -1.72 -1.67
C ALA A 147 -4.08 -0.28 -1.57
N LEU A 148 -3.21 0.75 -1.65
CA LEU A 148 -3.63 2.15 -1.78
C LEU A 148 -3.49 2.63 -3.23
N ASP A 149 -4.31 3.60 -3.62
CA ASP A 149 -4.11 4.29 -4.90
C ASP A 149 -2.87 5.18 -4.87
N VAL A 150 -2.34 5.50 -6.06
CA VAL A 150 -1.06 6.24 -6.21
C VAL A 150 -1.07 7.60 -5.49
N SER A 151 -2.22 8.30 -5.48
CA SER A 151 -2.30 9.62 -4.85
C SER A 151 -2.24 9.51 -3.32
N ILE A 152 -2.92 8.53 -2.74
CA ILE A 152 -2.87 8.26 -1.31
C ILE A 152 -1.53 7.66 -0.90
N GLN A 153 -0.94 6.78 -1.74
CA GLN A 153 0.41 6.25 -1.52
C GLN A 153 1.43 7.38 -1.33
N SER A 154 1.47 8.35 -2.24
CA SER A 154 2.36 9.51 -2.14
C SER A 154 2.16 10.28 -0.83
N GLN A 155 0.90 10.54 -0.45
CA GLN A 155 0.58 11.23 0.81
C GLN A 155 1.02 10.45 2.05
N ILE A 156 0.89 9.13 2.07
CA ILE A 156 1.32 8.28 3.19
C ILE A 156 2.85 8.27 3.31
N LEU A 157 3.57 8.16 2.20
CA LEU A 157 5.03 8.19 2.18
C LEU A 157 5.57 9.54 2.65
N GLU A 158 4.96 10.64 2.20
CA GLU A 158 5.31 11.99 2.67
C GLU A 158 5.03 12.17 4.16
N LEU A 159 3.91 11.64 4.65
CA LEU A 159 3.58 11.62 6.07
C LEU A 159 4.66 10.89 6.88
N ILE A 160 5.02 9.66 6.50
CA ILE A 160 6.06 8.88 7.17
C ILE A 160 7.39 9.65 7.16
N LYS A 161 7.79 10.22 6.02
CA LYS A 161 9.02 10.99 5.88
C LYS A 161 9.03 12.23 6.77
N ARG A 162 7.92 12.95 6.87
CA ARG A 162 7.77 14.11 7.75
C ARG A 162 7.91 13.71 9.22
N LEU A 163 7.14 12.70 9.66
CA LEU A 163 7.16 12.21 11.05
C LEU A 163 8.52 11.65 11.44
N THR A 164 9.21 10.96 10.53
CA THR A 164 10.58 10.48 10.72
C THR A 164 11.53 11.64 11.08
N LYS A 165 11.43 12.75 10.32
CA LYS A 165 12.28 13.92 10.53
C LYS A 165 11.91 14.69 11.80
N GLU A 166 10.61 14.94 12.02
CA GLU A 166 10.11 15.70 13.16
C GLU A 166 10.39 15.02 14.50
N ARG A 167 10.31 13.68 14.53
CA ARG A 167 10.46 12.88 15.76
C ARG A 167 11.84 12.23 15.91
N ASN A 168 12.77 12.49 14.99
CA ASN A 168 14.10 11.82 14.93
C ASN A 168 14.00 10.29 15.00
N LEU A 169 13.04 9.74 14.28
CA LEU A 169 12.64 8.33 14.30
C LEU A 169 13.49 7.52 13.32
N ALA A 170 14.08 6.42 13.75
CA ALA A 170 14.69 5.45 12.84
C ALA A 170 13.59 4.65 12.11
N VAL A 171 13.73 4.48 10.78
CA VAL A 171 12.73 3.75 9.97
C VAL A 171 13.38 2.65 9.15
N ILE A 172 12.80 1.45 9.19
CA ILE A 172 13.02 0.37 8.23
C ILE A 172 11.78 0.31 7.34
N LEU A 173 11.93 0.71 6.08
CA LEU A 173 10.87 0.68 5.08
C LEU A 173 11.03 -0.54 4.18
N ILE A 174 10.13 -1.49 4.27
CA ILE A 174 10.09 -2.69 3.46
C ILE A 174 9.16 -2.45 2.28
N THR A 175 9.64 -2.64 1.06
CA THR A 175 8.82 -2.53 -0.15
C THR A 175 9.45 -3.29 -1.31
N HIS A 176 8.65 -3.60 -2.31
CA HIS A 176 9.14 -4.08 -3.62
C HIS A 176 9.26 -2.96 -4.66
N ASP A 177 8.84 -1.73 -4.31
CA ASP A 177 8.85 -0.57 -5.22
C ASP A 177 10.15 0.23 -5.09
N MET A 178 10.97 0.20 -6.14
CA MET A 178 12.22 0.95 -6.22
C MET A 178 12.01 2.47 -6.29
N GLY A 179 10.87 2.92 -6.81
CA GLY A 179 10.50 4.34 -6.83
C GLY A 179 10.29 4.88 -5.43
N VAL A 180 9.57 4.14 -4.60
CA VAL A 180 9.38 4.45 -3.18
C VAL A 180 10.71 4.55 -2.44
N ILE A 181 11.61 3.58 -2.65
CA ILE A 181 12.96 3.58 -2.07
C ILE A 181 13.76 4.82 -2.48
N ALA A 182 13.71 5.17 -3.77
CA ALA A 182 14.46 6.31 -4.31
C ALA A 182 14.06 7.64 -3.65
N GLU A 183 12.80 7.81 -3.34
CA GLU A 183 12.25 9.05 -2.80
C GLU A 183 12.33 9.16 -1.28
N THR A 184 12.31 8.02 -0.56
CA THR A 184 12.05 8.04 0.88
C THR A 184 13.21 7.60 1.74
N THR A 185 14.23 6.91 1.20
CA THR A 185 15.26 6.27 2.02
C THR A 185 16.66 6.82 1.79
N ASP A 186 17.46 6.96 2.86
CA ASP A 186 18.86 7.38 2.79
C ASP A 186 19.79 6.24 2.37
N ARG A 187 19.48 5.02 2.84
CA ARG A 187 20.21 3.80 2.55
C ARG A 187 19.25 2.72 2.12
N VAL A 188 19.73 1.80 1.28
CA VAL A 188 18.97 0.64 0.79
C VAL A 188 19.76 -0.65 0.97
N ALA A 189 19.07 -1.69 1.36
CA ALA A 189 19.52 -3.08 1.40
C ALA A 189 18.68 -3.89 0.40
N VAL A 190 19.35 -4.55 -0.54
CA VAL A 190 18.72 -5.35 -1.60
C VAL A 190 18.79 -6.82 -1.21
N MET A 191 17.64 -7.47 -1.14
CA MET A 191 17.51 -8.89 -0.78
C MET A 191 17.07 -9.76 -1.96
N LYS A 192 17.62 -10.96 -2.04
CA LYS A 192 17.23 -12.01 -3.00
C LYS A 192 17.25 -13.36 -2.32
N SER A 193 16.15 -14.09 -2.31
CA SER A 193 16.06 -15.48 -1.82
C SER A 193 16.66 -15.69 -0.42
N GLY A 194 16.47 -14.74 0.49
CA GLY A 194 17.00 -14.77 1.86
C GLY A 194 18.36 -14.10 2.04
N ASP A 195 19.10 -13.84 0.95
CA ASP A 195 20.44 -13.28 1.02
C ASP A 195 20.43 -11.74 0.88
N LEU A 196 21.33 -11.08 1.61
CA LEU A 196 21.65 -9.67 1.41
C LEU A 196 22.62 -9.53 0.23
N VAL A 197 22.12 -9.06 -0.92
CA VAL A 197 22.90 -8.95 -2.16
C VAL A 197 23.77 -7.70 -2.20
N GLU A 198 23.19 -6.56 -1.82
CA GLU A 198 23.86 -5.26 -1.87
C GLU A 198 23.28 -4.32 -0.81
N ILE A 199 24.12 -3.51 -0.16
CA ILE A 199 23.71 -2.48 0.79
C ILE A 199 24.55 -1.22 0.58
N GLY A 200 23.91 -0.06 0.66
CA GLY A 200 24.63 1.21 0.51
C GLY A 200 23.72 2.43 0.58
N ILE A 201 24.30 3.60 0.28
CA ILE A 201 23.53 4.84 0.11
C ILE A 201 22.60 4.70 -1.08
N THR A 202 21.31 4.99 -0.90
CA THR A 202 20.24 4.78 -1.88
C THR A 202 20.61 5.34 -3.25
N LYS A 203 21.02 6.61 -3.32
CA LYS A 203 21.42 7.23 -4.57
C LYS A 203 22.54 6.45 -5.29
N LYS A 204 23.57 5.97 -4.55
CA LYS A 204 24.68 5.22 -5.13
C LYS A 204 24.26 3.86 -5.65
N VAL A 205 23.48 3.11 -4.87
CA VAL A 205 23.00 1.78 -5.26
C VAL A 205 22.07 1.85 -6.48
N LEU A 206 21.22 2.90 -6.57
CA LEU A 206 20.29 3.06 -7.69
C LEU A 206 20.98 3.55 -8.99
N THR A 207 21.97 4.44 -8.87
CA THR A 207 22.63 5.02 -10.05
C THR A 207 23.82 4.20 -10.55
N ASN A 208 24.50 3.48 -9.67
CA ASN A 208 25.69 2.67 -9.98
C ASN A 208 25.70 1.35 -9.18
N PRO A 209 24.70 0.48 -9.41
CA PRO A 209 24.62 -0.81 -8.72
C PRO A 209 25.81 -1.70 -9.08
N GLN A 210 26.39 -2.36 -8.10
CA GLN A 210 27.57 -3.21 -8.28
C GLN A 210 27.20 -4.65 -8.61
N LYS A 211 26.06 -5.12 -8.09
CA LYS A 211 25.59 -6.49 -8.27
C LYS A 211 24.66 -6.65 -9.46
N ASN A 212 24.80 -7.75 -10.20
CA ASN A 212 23.98 -8.01 -11.38
C ASN A 212 22.49 -8.05 -11.08
N TYR A 213 22.11 -8.65 -9.96
CA TYR A 213 20.73 -8.67 -9.53
C TYR A 213 20.17 -7.26 -9.28
N THR A 214 20.91 -6.40 -8.57
CA THR A 214 20.52 -5.02 -8.34
C THR A 214 20.37 -4.26 -9.66
N LYS A 215 21.30 -4.46 -10.62
CA LYS A 215 21.21 -3.88 -11.97
C LYS A 215 19.93 -4.29 -12.67
N SER A 216 19.60 -5.58 -12.63
CA SER A 216 18.38 -6.12 -13.22
C SER A 216 17.13 -5.54 -12.54
N LEU A 217 17.13 -5.49 -11.21
CA LEU A 217 16.00 -4.95 -10.44
C LEU A 217 15.75 -3.46 -10.75
N VAL A 218 16.80 -2.64 -10.79
CA VAL A 218 16.69 -1.22 -11.18
C VAL A 218 16.23 -1.06 -12.63
N SER A 219 16.74 -1.89 -13.55
CA SER A 219 16.37 -1.82 -14.96
C SER A 219 14.96 -2.35 -15.27
N SER A 220 14.34 -3.08 -14.35
CA SER A 220 12.94 -3.53 -14.48
C SER A 220 11.92 -2.42 -14.22
N VAL A 221 12.34 -1.32 -13.59
CA VAL A 221 11.48 -0.15 -13.39
C VAL A 221 11.25 0.57 -14.72
N PRO A 222 10.01 0.71 -15.20
CA PRO A 222 9.75 1.34 -16.48
C PRO A 222 10.13 2.83 -16.45
N PRO A 223 10.94 3.31 -17.40
CA PRO A 223 11.25 4.72 -17.50
C PRO A 223 9.98 5.51 -17.88
N THR A 224 9.64 6.55 -17.13
CA THR A 224 8.46 7.39 -17.40
C THR A 224 8.60 8.25 -18.66
N ASN A 225 9.84 8.56 -19.08
CA ASN A 225 10.16 9.45 -20.19
C ASN A 225 10.49 8.72 -21.50
N LYS A 226 10.48 7.40 -21.55
CA LYS A 226 10.84 6.60 -22.72
C LYS A 226 9.86 5.44 -22.90
N LYS A 227 9.58 5.12 -24.17
CA LYS A 227 8.81 3.92 -24.53
C LYS A 227 9.77 2.78 -24.79
N ILE A 228 9.53 1.64 -24.16
CA ILE A 228 10.34 0.43 -24.33
C ILE A 228 9.50 -0.67 -25.00
N SER A 229 10.13 -1.49 -25.83
CA SER A 229 9.45 -2.58 -26.53
C SER A 229 9.10 -3.76 -25.62
N ARG A 230 9.89 -3.98 -24.57
CA ARG A 230 9.76 -5.08 -23.62
C ARG A 230 10.41 -4.70 -22.29
N PHE A 231 9.81 -5.11 -21.18
CA PHE A 231 10.43 -5.01 -19.85
C PHE A 231 11.60 -5.99 -19.73
N VAL A 232 12.61 -5.61 -18.95
CA VAL A 232 13.71 -6.51 -18.62
C VAL A 232 13.17 -7.60 -17.70
N ILE A 233 13.35 -8.86 -18.10
CA ILE A 233 13.02 -10.00 -17.26
C ILE A 233 14.27 -10.34 -16.45
N ILE A 234 14.12 -10.46 -15.14
CA ILE A 234 15.19 -10.93 -14.24
C ILE A 234 15.30 -12.43 -14.43
N GLU A 235 16.25 -12.87 -15.27
CA GLU A 235 16.55 -14.30 -15.45
C GLU A 235 17.60 -14.75 -14.44
N ASN A 236 17.52 -16.03 -14.02
CA ASN A 236 18.49 -16.65 -13.12
C ASN A 236 19.91 -16.58 -13.69
N GLU A 237 20.90 -16.35 -12.82
CA GLU A 237 22.30 -16.06 -13.12
C GLU A 237 23.05 -17.09 -13.98
N ASN A 238 22.46 -18.26 -14.26
CA ASN A 238 23.11 -19.40 -14.96
C ASN A 238 22.93 -19.40 -16.50
N LYS A 239 22.31 -18.37 -17.09
CA LYS A 239 22.30 -18.22 -18.55
C LYS A 239 23.09 -16.99 -18.91
N GLU A 240 24.17 -17.20 -19.69
CA GLU A 240 24.98 -16.14 -20.27
C GLU A 240 24.09 -15.01 -20.81
N ASN A 241 24.37 -13.80 -20.35
CA ASN A 241 23.71 -12.56 -20.75
C ASN A 241 23.71 -12.42 -22.28
N LYS A 242 22.71 -12.98 -22.94
CA LYS A 242 22.32 -12.40 -24.24
C LYS A 242 21.77 -11.03 -23.89
N SER A 243 22.56 -10.00 -24.16
CA SER A 243 22.16 -8.60 -24.09
C SER A 243 20.81 -8.47 -24.79
N ASN A 244 19.72 -8.50 -24.01
CA ASN A 244 18.40 -8.16 -24.52
C ASN A 244 18.49 -6.68 -24.89
N ASN A 245 18.80 -6.38 -26.15
CA ASN A 245 18.77 -5.03 -26.69
C ASN A 245 17.35 -4.50 -26.50
N ILE A 246 17.17 -3.73 -25.43
CA ILE A 246 15.90 -3.03 -25.15
C ILE A 246 15.70 -2.07 -26.30
N LYS A 247 14.79 -2.39 -27.17
CA LYS A 247 14.45 -1.53 -28.30
C LYS A 247 13.61 -0.38 -27.77
N ILE A 248 14.17 0.82 -27.76
CA ILE A 248 13.42 2.03 -27.45
C ILE A 248 12.49 2.30 -28.63
N LEU A 249 11.20 2.39 -28.38
CA LEU A 249 10.21 2.69 -29.39
C LEU A 249 9.93 4.19 -29.41
N ASN A 250 10.00 4.81 -30.58
CA ASN A 250 9.65 6.22 -30.76
C ASN A 250 8.15 6.47 -30.62
N ARG A 251 7.33 5.43 -30.76
CA ARG A 251 5.87 5.46 -30.60
C ARG A 251 5.35 4.05 -30.29
N TRP A 252 4.15 3.97 -29.73
CA TRP A 252 3.44 2.71 -29.56
C TRP A 252 3.26 2.03 -30.92
N GLN A 253 3.56 0.72 -31.01
CA GLN A 253 3.15 -0.05 -32.18
C GLN A 253 1.63 -0.01 -32.25
N LYS A 254 1.09 0.47 -33.38
CA LYS A 254 -0.34 0.33 -33.65
C LYS A 254 -0.62 -1.17 -33.82
N ARG A 255 -1.46 -1.74 -32.94
CA ARG A 255 -2.17 -2.97 -33.25
C ARG A 255 -3.19 -2.65 -34.34
N GLU A 256 -3.38 -3.53 -35.29
CA GLU A 256 -4.57 -3.52 -36.13
C GLU A 256 -5.72 -3.94 -35.21
N ILE A 257 -6.50 -2.96 -34.81
CA ILE A 257 -7.70 -3.15 -34.02
C ILE A 257 -8.86 -3.16 -35.03
N ASN A 258 -9.73 -4.16 -34.93
CA ASN A 258 -10.92 -4.21 -35.77
C ASN A 258 -11.73 -2.90 -35.56
N SER A 259 -12.37 -2.42 -36.61
CA SER A 259 -13.15 -1.17 -36.55
C SER A 259 -14.48 -1.37 -35.83
N GLN A 260 -14.91 -2.62 -35.63
CA GLN A 260 -16.18 -2.94 -34.99
C GLN A 260 -16.13 -2.72 -33.47
N ASN A 261 -17.13 -2.02 -32.95
CA ASN A 261 -17.29 -1.81 -31.51
C ASN A 261 -17.89 -3.08 -30.87
N LEU A 262 -17.12 -3.72 -29.99
CA LEU A 262 -17.57 -4.89 -29.23
C LEU A 262 -18.41 -4.48 -28.01
N VAL A 263 -18.00 -3.41 -27.29
CA VAL A 263 -18.73 -2.88 -26.15
C VAL A 263 -19.00 -1.40 -26.39
N GLN A 264 -20.23 -0.95 -26.17
CA GLN A 264 -20.60 0.46 -26.16
C GLN A 264 -21.31 0.79 -24.86
N VAL A 265 -20.79 1.75 -24.15
CA VAL A 265 -21.38 2.31 -22.92
C VAL A 265 -21.90 3.71 -23.25
N LYS A 266 -23.19 3.94 -22.99
CA LYS A 266 -23.88 5.19 -23.35
C LYS A 266 -24.57 5.81 -22.15
N ASN A 267 -24.13 7.00 -21.76
CA ASN A 267 -24.69 7.83 -20.67
C ASN A 267 -24.94 7.06 -19.38
N LEU A 268 -23.98 6.19 -19.02
CA LEU A 268 -24.11 5.27 -17.92
C LEU A 268 -24.03 5.98 -16.59
N SER A 269 -25.05 5.81 -15.75
CA SER A 269 -25.06 6.34 -14.38
C SER A 269 -25.49 5.27 -13.38
N LYS A 270 -24.93 5.34 -12.17
CA LYS A 270 -25.31 4.48 -11.06
C LYS A 270 -25.28 5.24 -9.75
N SER A 271 -26.43 5.30 -9.08
CA SER A 271 -26.50 5.69 -7.68
C SER A 271 -26.82 4.49 -6.80
N PHE A 272 -26.30 4.53 -5.58
CA PHE A 272 -26.66 3.59 -4.51
C PHE A 272 -27.42 4.37 -3.44
N ASP A 273 -28.61 3.88 -3.11
CA ASP A 273 -29.41 4.46 -2.03
C ASP A 273 -28.89 3.96 -0.68
N ASP A 274 -28.65 4.88 0.23
CA ASP A 274 -28.14 4.59 1.59
C ASP A 274 -29.32 4.18 2.52
N ASN A 275 -30.16 3.24 2.06
CA ASN A 275 -31.41 2.83 2.75
C ASN A 275 -31.21 1.90 3.94
N PHE A 276 -29.98 1.67 4.44
CA PHE A 276 -29.77 0.64 5.47
C PHE A 276 -29.79 1.14 6.91
N PHE A 277 -29.71 2.43 7.24
CA PHE A 277 -29.55 2.86 8.64
C PHE A 277 -30.33 4.09 9.15
N THR A 278 -31.04 4.87 8.33
CA THR A 278 -31.85 5.98 8.88
C THR A 278 -33.03 6.35 7.98
N GLU A 279 -34.22 6.38 8.56
CA GLU A 279 -35.49 6.76 7.89
C GLU A 279 -35.57 8.22 7.40
N ASN A 280 -34.54 9.06 7.61
CA ASN A 280 -34.59 10.51 7.37
C ASN A 280 -33.48 11.13 6.55
N SER A 281 -32.61 10.39 5.86
CA SER A 281 -31.63 11.02 4.95
C SER A 281 -31.65 10.37 3.56
N LYS A 282 -32.21 11.10 2.58
CA LYS A 282 -32.07 10.83 1.13
C LYS A 282 -30.64 11.16 0.67
N ASN A 283 -29.64 10.47 1.18
CA ASN A 283 -28.27 10.59 0.68
C ASN A 283 -28.02 9.43 -0.29
N SER A 284 -28.37 9.59 -1.56
CA SER A 284 -27.92 8.70 -2.62
C SER A 284 -26.47 9.05 -2.97
N VAL A 285 -25.60 8.03 -2.96
CA VAL A 285 -24.21 8.19 -3.40
C VAL A 285 -24.15 7.91 -4.91
N MET A 286 -23.87 8.93 -5.71
CA MET A 286 -23.62 8.79 -7.14
C MET A 286 -22.23 8.15 -7.35
N ALA A 287 -22.21 6.87 -7.72
CA ALA A 287 -20.98 6.13 -7.94
C ALA A 287 -20.45 6.25 -9.37
N VAL A 288 -21.34 6.40 -10.35
CA VAL A 288 -21.03 6.62 -11.77
C VAL A 288 -21.99 7.67 -12.29
N ASN A 289 -21.48 8.69 -12.98
CA ASN A 289 -22.28 9.82 -13.48
C ASN A 289 -21.97 10.08 -14.96
N ASP A 290 -22.94 9.78 -15.82
CA ASP A 290 -22.95 10.09 -17.25
C ASP A 290 -21.67 9.67 -18.01
N VAL A 291 -21.27 8.40 -17.87
CA VAL A 291 -20.04 7.86 -18.48
C VAL A 291 -20.38 7.21 -19.82
N SER A 292 -19.63 7.59 -20.86
CA SER A 292 -19.76 6.99 -22.21
C SER A 292 -18.37 6.67 -22.78
N PHE A 293 -18.22 5.46 -23.35
CA PHE A 293 -17.02 5.03 -24.07
C PHE A 293 -17.33 3.79 -24.91
N GLU A 294 -16.38 3.45 -25.78
CA GLU A 294 -16.46 2.30 -26.66
C GLU A 294 -15.19 1.45 -26.53
N ILE A 295 -15.33 0.15 -26.67
CA ILE A 295 -14.24 -0.82 -26.72
C ILE A 295 -14.35 -1.62 -28.01
N LYS A 296 -13.30 -1.62 -28.82
CA LYS A 296 -13.28 -2.35 -30.08
C LYS A 296 -12.87 -3.81 -29.90
N GLU A 297 -13.22 -4.63 -30.86
CA GLU A 297 -12.79 -6.02 -30.85
C GLU A 297 -11.26 -6.13 -30.88
N GLY A 298 -10.68 -6.94 -29.99
CA GLY A 298 -9.23 -7.10 -29.84
C GLY A 298 -8.51 -5.94 -29.17
N GLU A 299 -9.23 -4.89 -28.72
CA GLU A 299 -8.66 -3.77 -27.99
C GLU A 299 -8.40 -4.12 -26.52
N THR A 300 -7.31 -3.58 -25.98
CA THR A 300 -7.07 -3.52 -24.53
C THR A 300 -7.39 -2.10 -24.05
N PHE A 301 -8.54 -1.94 -23.40
CA PHE A 301 -9.00 -0.64 -22.89
C PHE A 301 -8.64 -0.49 -21.41
N GLY A 302 -7.94 0.59 -21.04
CA GLY A 302 -7.56 0.89 -19.67
C GLY A 302 -8.51 1.87 -19.00
N LEU A 303 -9.17 1.47 -17.91
CA LEU A 303 -10.01 2.33 -17.07
C LEU A 303 -9.21 2.75 -15.83
N VAL A 304 -8.85 4.02 -15.73
CA VAL A 304 -7.95 4.57 -14.69
C VAL A 304 -8.68 5.62 -13.85
N GLY A 305 -8.26 5.79 -12.62
CA GLY A 305 -8.79 6.79 -11.69
C GLY A 305 -8.51 6.41 -10.24
N GLU A 306 -8.78 7.31 -9.31
CA GLU A 306 -8.59 7.11 -7.87
C GLU A 306 -9.53 6.03 -7.29
N SER A 307 -9.23 5.55 -6.08
CA SER A 307 -10.12 4.66 -5.35
C SER A 307 -11.48 5.34 -5.12
N GLY A 308 -12.58 4.60 -5.33
CA GLY A 308 -13.93 5.17 -5.22
C GLY A 308 -14.43 5.92 -6.46
N SER A 309 -13.63 6.07 -7.54
CA SER A 309 -14.06 6.78 -8.77
C SER A 309 -15.05 6.00 -9.65
N GLY A 310 -15.57 4.87 -9.19
CA GLY A 310 -16.60 4.11 -9.91
C GLY A 310 -16.10 3.07 -10.90
N LYS A 311 -14.78 2.87 -11.08
CA LYS A 311 -14.19 1.88 -12.02
C LYS A 311 -14.75 0.46 -11.87
N SER A 312 -14.72 -0.05 -10.66
CA SER A 312 -15.23 -1.39 -10.35
C SER A 312 -16.75 -1.49 -10.51
N THR A 313 -17.47 -0.39 -10.27
CA THR A 313 -18.91 -0.31 -10.51
C THR A 313 -19.22 -0.39 -12.00
N ILE A 314 -18.47 0.33 -12.84
CA ILE A 314 -18.59 0.25 -14.30
C ILE A 314 -18.31 -1.19 -14.78
N ALA A 315 -17.20 -1.79 -14.33
CA ALA A 315 -16.86 -3.16 -14.71
C ALA A 315 -17.97 -4.17 -14.33
N LYS A 316 -18.55 -4.02 -13.12
CA LYS A 316 -19.65 -4.87 -12.65
C LYS A 316 -20.95 -4.64 -13.45
N MET A 317 -21.20 -3.42 -13.95
CA MET A 317 -22.32 -3.14 -14.82
C MET A 317 -22.13 -3.73 -16.22
N ILE A 318 -20.92 -3.68 -16.77
CA ILE A 318 -20.60 -4.29 -18.09
C ILE A 318 -20.84 -5.80 -18.09
N VAL A 319 -20.57 -6.48 -17.00
CA VAL A 319 -20.84 -7.94 -16.85
C VAL A 319 -22.24 -8.22 -16.23
N ASN A 320 -23.11 -7.22 -16.21
CA ASN A 320 -24.50 -7.31 -15.73
C ASN A 320 -24.67 -7.79 -14.27
N LEU A 321 -23.63 -7.65 -13.43
CA LEU A 321 -23.74 -7.90 -11.98
C LEU A 321 -24.47 -6.77 -11.24
N PHE A 322 -24.39 -5.55 -11.76
CA PHE A 322 -25.14 -4.40 -11.28
C PHE A 322 -25.98 -3.83 -12.42
N LYS A 323 -27.26 -3.57 -12.14
CA LYS A 323 -28.09 -2.81 -13.09
C LYS A 323 -27.76 -1.31 -12.96
N PRO A 324 -27.58 -0.58 -14.07
CA PRO A 324 -27.42 0.86 -14.04
C PRO A 324 -28.69 1.56 -13.55
N SER A 325 -28.55 2.77 -13.01
CA SER A 325 -29.69 3.63 -12.68
C SER A 325 -30.23 4.31 -13.94
N SER A 326 -29.35 4.64 -14.89
CA SER A 326 -29.69 5.14 -16.24
C SER A 326 -28.57 4.84 -17.22
N GLY A 327 -28.87 4.96 -18.52
CA GLY A 327 -27.96 4.66 -19.61
C GLY A 327 -28.02 3.19 -20.04
N ASP A 328 -27.39 2.89 -21.16
CA ASP A 328 -27.42 1.59 -21.80
C ASP A 328 -26.00 1.05 -22.06
N ILE A 329 -25.86 -0.26 -21.99
CA ILE A 329 -24.64 -0.99 -22.35
C ILE A 329 -24.99 -1.97 -23.47
N PHE A 330 -24.21 -1.93 -24.55
CA PHE A 330 -24.33 -2.82 -25.68
C PHE A 330 -23.11 -3.72 -25.74
N PHE A 331 -23.32 -5.00 -25.96
CA PHE A 331 -22.30 -5.99 -26.26
C PHE A 331 -22.64 -6.64 -27.59
N ASP A 332 -21.76 -6.55 -28.58
CA ASP A 332 -21.97 -7.03 -29.94
C ASP A 332 -23.36 -6.60 -30.48
N GLU A 333 -23.65 -5.30 -30.43
CA GLU A 333 -24.90 -4.66 -30.82
C GLU A 333 -26.13 -5.02 -29.97
N VAL A 334 -26.04 -5.98 -29.06
CA VAL A 334 -27.11 -6.38 -28.15
C VAL A 334 -27.13 -5.55 -26.88
N CYS A 335 -28.26 -4.91 -26.57
CA CYS A 335 -28.43 -4.13 -25.34
C CYS A 335 -28.55 -5.07 -24.13
N ILE A 336 -27.46 -5.19 -23.34
CA ILE A 336 -27.41 -6.12 -22.19
C ILE A 336 -28.11 -5.56 -20.94
N THR A 337 -28.34 -4.26 -20.84
CA THR A 337 -29.05 -3.65 -19.71
C THR A 337 -30.54 -4.02 -19.69
N LYS A 338 -31.10 -4.46 -20.80
CA LYS A 338 -32.51 -4.85 -20.96
C LYS A 338 -32.74 -6.36 -20.93
N ILE A 339 -31.67 -7.14 -20.80
CA ILE A 339 -31.76 -8.59 -20.64
C ILE A 339 -32.11 -8.90 -19.18
N ASN A 340 -33.16 -9.69 -18.96
CA ASN A 340 -33.63 -10.12 -17.64
C ASN A 340 -32.76 -11.23 -17.07
#